data_aa9376733a720e4029c5eeb833244a2d
#
_entry.id   aa9376733a720e4029c5eeb833244a2d
#
_cell.length_a   1.000
_cell.length_b   1.000
_cell.length_c   1.000
_cell.angle_alpha   90.00
_cell.angle_beta   90.00
_cell.angle_gamma   90.00
#
_symmetry.space_group_name_H-M   'P 1'
#
loop_
_entity.id
_entity.type
_entity.pdbx_description
1 polymer ?
#
loop_
_entity_poly.entity_id
_entity_poly.type
_entity_poly.pdbx_seq_one_letter_code
_entity_poly.pdbx_strand_id
1 'polypeptide(L)'
;LHSEKPSEYFEELRNNGILEKEYPVLAALVGVEQNPKYHPEGDVFTHTMLVLDAAASLRDKARDPLAFMLAALLHDTGKACKTTNENGRIRSIGHENVSADLADRFLRDSGFESQRKTAVNLTKLHMRPNMLAKDHSRVRATNKLFAEALDPEDLILLAEADRGGRTDAADFTPNRTFLNDRYRMYREKTEDKP
;
A
#
# COMPACT_ATOMS: atom_id res chain seq x y z
N LEU A 1 4.67 0.09 15.14
CA LEU A 1 3.69 0.73 14.23
C LEU A 1 2.89 1.86 14.91
N HIS A 2 3.02 2.02 16.23
CA HIS A 2 2.29 3.07 16.99
C HIS A 2 3.05 4.41 17.09
N SER A 3 4.35 4.45 16.76
CA SER A 3 5.13 5.69 16.78
C SER A 3 4.73 6.63 15.63
N GLU A 4 5.16 7.90 15.72
CA GLU A 4 4.99 8.89 14.66
C GLU A 4 5.86 8.58 13.44
N LYS A 5 7.02 7.95 13.67
CA LYS A 5 7.98 7.51 12.64
C LYS A 5 8.33 6.04 12.82
N PRO A 6 7.44 5.13 12.43
CA PRO A 6 7.69 3.71 12.58
C PRO A 6 8.82 3.19 11.66
N SER A 7 9.20 3.95 10.62
CA SER A 7 10.35 3.64 9.76
C SER A 7 11.66 3.53 10.52
N GLU A 8 11.87 4.39 11.52
CA GLU A 8 13.11 4.44 12.31
C GLU A 8 13.48 3.09 12.92
N TYR A 9 12.48 2.32 13.37
CA TYR A 9 12.67 0.98 13.91
C TYR A 9 13.27 0.02 12.88
N PHE A 10 12.71 -0.01 11.67
CA PHE A 10 13.18 -0.92 10.61
C PHE A 10 14.52 -0.47 10.02
N GLU A 11 14.76 0.84 9.94
CA GLU A 11 16.03 1.40 9.51
C GLU A 11 17.14 1.08 10.51
N GLU A 12 16.87 1.15 11.82
CA GLU A 12 17.80 0.76 12.87
C GLU A 12 18.14 -0.74 12.76
N LEU A 13 17.15 -1.61 12.59
CA LEU A 13 17.38 -3.05 12.37
C LEU A 13 18.25 -3.30 11.14
N ARG A 14 18.00 -2.57 10.06
CA ARG A 14 18.83 -2.65 8.84
C ARG A 14 20.26 -2.23 9.11
N ASN A 15 20.46 -1.08 9.73
CA ASN A 15 21.79 -0.53 10.04
C ASN A 15 22.60 -1.43 10.98
N ASN A 16 21.94 -2.15 11.86
CA ASN A 16 22.55 -3.12 12.77
C ASN A 16 22.72 -4.53 12.18
N GLY A 17 22.31 -4.75 10.91
CA GLY A 17 22.41 -6.06 10.25
C GLY A 17 21.44 -7.11 10.80
N ILE A 18 20.35 -6.68 11.45
CA ILE A 18 19.38 -7.57 12.11
C ILE A 18 18.11 -7.75 11.26
N LEU A 19 17.83 -6.84 10.33
CA LEU A 19 16.59 -6.82 9.54
C LEU A 19 16.33 -8.14 8.81
N GLU A 20 17.35 -8.76 8.21
CA GLU A 20 17.21 -10.03 7.47
C GLU A 20 16.76 -11.18 8.37
N LYS A 21 17.26 -11.22 9.60
CA LYS A 21 16.90 -12.25 10.59
C LYS A 21 15.47 -12.07 11.10
N GLU A 22 15.10 -10.85 11.46
CA GLU A 22 13.84 -10.55 12.14
C GLU A 22 12.67 -10.35 11.14
N TYR A 23 12.96 -9.73 9.99
CA TYR A 23 11.97 -9.38 8.96
C TYR A 23 12.49 -9.69 7.56
N PRO A 24 12.70 -10.96 7.20
CA PRO A 24 13.28 -11.33 5.90
C PRO A 24 12.46 -10.84 4.71
N VAL A 25 11.14 -10.73 4.86
CA VAL A 25 10.23 -10.20 3.82
C VAL A 25 10.50 -8.71 3.52
N LEU A 26 10.91 -7.93 4.51
CA LEU A 26 11.27 -6.52 4.34
C LEU A 26 12.72 -6.37 3.90
N ALA A 27 13.62 -7.19 4.43
CA ALA A 27 15.02 -7.19 4.02
C ALA A 27 15.19 -7.48 2.51
N ALA A 28 14.32 -8.33 1.95
CA ALA A 28 14.27 -8.64 0.53
C ALA A 28 13.97 -7.42 -0.37
N LEU A 29 13.45 -6.32 0.19
CA LEU A 29 13.15 -5.08 -0.54
C LEU A 29 14.38 -4.17 -0.70
N VAL A 30 15.42 -4.39 0.09
CA VAL A 30 16.65 -3.59 0.05
C VAL A 30 17.36 -3.80 -1.29
N GLY A 31 17.62 -2.71 -2.00
CA GLY A 31 18.27 -2.73 -3.31
C GLY A 31 17.36 -3.14 -4.48
N VAL A 32 16.08 -3.41 -4.26
CA VAL A 32 15.13 -3.67 -5.35
C VAL A 32 14.84 -2.36 -6.09
N GLU A 33 15.30 -2.31 -7.34
CA GLU A 33 15.21 -1.11 -8.18
C GLU A 33 13.75 -0.74 -8.50
N GLN A 34 13.48 0.56 -8.60
CA GLN A 34 12.23 1.11 -9.08
C GLN A 34 12.48 2.08 -10.24
N ASN A 35 11.44 2.36 -11.02
CA ASN A 35 11.56 3.35 -12.10
C ASN A 35 11.79 4.76 -11.48
N PRO A 36 12.96 5.39 -11.70
CA PRO A 36 13.32 6.65 -11.05
C PRO A 36 12.42 7.81 -11.44
N LYS A 37 11.71 7.71 -12.56
CA LYS A 37 10.71 8.70 -12.98
C LYS A 37 9.51 8.75 -12.03
N TYR A 38 9.16 7.62 -11.39
CA TYR A 38 7.99 7.51 -10.51
C TYR A 38 8.38 7.32 -9.04
N HIS A 39 9.65 6.95 -8.81
CA HIS A 39 10.20 6.64 -7.48
C HIS A 39 11.61 7.26 -7.34
N PRO A 40 11.72 8.60 -7.34
CA PRO A 40 13.01 9.28 -7.16
C PRO A 40 13.61 9.06 -5.77
N GLU A 41 12.81 8.59 -4.80
CA GLU A 41 13.24 8.25 -3.45
C GLU A 41 14.22 7.07 -3.40
N GLY A 42 14.24 6.19 -4.40
CA GLY A 42 15.21 5.08 -4.50
C GLY A 42 14.57 3.69 -4.59
N ASP A 43 15.12 2.73 -3.80
CA ASP A 43 14.69 1.32 -3.81
C ASP A 43 13.33 1.11 -3.12
N VAL A 44 12.80 -0.12 -3.24
CA VAL A 44 11.48 -0.46 -2.68
C VAL A 44 11.49 -0.39 -1.15
N PHE A 45 12.60 -0.72 -0.49
CA PHE A 45 12.69 -0.60 0.97
C PHE A 45 12.53 0.86 1.41
N THR A 46 13.28 1.76 0.81
CA THR A 46 13.22 3.21 1.10
C THR A 46 11.80 3.75 0.87
N HIS A 47 11.19 3.41 -0.27
CA HIS A 47 9.80 3.76 -0.56
C HIS A 47 8.85 3.23 0.53
N THR A 48 8.96 1.96 0.92
CA THR A 48 8.11 1.35 1.94
C THR A 48 8.24 2.07 3.29
N MET A 49 9.44 2.49 3.68
CA MET A 49 9.65 3.25 4.91
C MET A 49 8.97 4.62 4.86
N LEU A 50 9.07 5.34 3.76
CA LEU A 50 8.38 6.62 3.56
C LEU A 50 6.85 6.46 3.54
N VAL A 51 6.35 5.42 2.89
CA VAL A 51 4.90 5.09 2.91
C VAL A 51 4.43 4.77 4.32
N LEU A 52 5.23 4.04 5.11
CA LEU A 52 4.90 3.70 6.48
C LEU A 52 4.77 4.94 7.37
N ASP A 53 5.67 5.93 7.22
CA ASP A 53 5.61 7.19 7.95
C ASP A 53 4.43 8.06 7.48
N ALA A 54 4.16 8.10 6.17
CA ALA A 54 2.98 8.77 5.64
C ALA A 54 1.69 8.14 6.18
N ALA A 55 1.62 6.80 6.23
CA ALA A 55 0.50 6.09 6.83
C ALA A 55 0.35 6.40 8.33
N ALA A 56 1.44 6.53 9.08
CA ALA A 56 1.39 6.89 10.49
C ALA A 56 0.68 8.23 10.74
N SER A 57 0.83 9.19 9.83
CA SER A 57 0.12 10.48 9.90
C SER A 57 -1.39 10.39 9.58
N LEU A 58 -1.82 9.31 8.96
CA LEU A 58 -3.21 9.08 8.51
C LEU A 58 -3.94 8.03 9.35
N ARG A 59 -3.24 7.22 10.14
CA ARG A 59 -3.78 6.02 10.80
C ARG A 59 -4.99 6.29 11.71
N ASP A 60 -5.05 7.47 12.33
CA ASP A 60 -6.17 7.83 13.23
C ASP A 60 -7.49 8.06 12.47
N LYS A 61 -7.43 8.18 11.14
CA LYS A 61 -8.58 8.25 10.23
C LYS A 61 -9.03 6.88 9.75
N ALA A 62 -8.18 5.86 9.90
CA ALA A 62 -8.47 4.51 9.45
C ALA A 62 -9.48 3.83 10.39
N ARG A 63 -10.34 3.01 9.80
CA ARG A 63 -11.33 2.23 10.54
C ARG A 63 -10.68 1.12 11.35
N ASP A 64 -9.66 0.46 10.78
CA ASP A 64 -8.76 -0.47 11.48
C ASP A 64 -7.31 0.05 11.35
N PRO A 65 -6.87 0.91 12.30
CA PRO A 65 -5.55 1.53 12.25
C PRO A 65 -4.40 0.52 12.15
N LEU A 66 -4.50 -0.62 12.83
CA LEU A 66 -3.45 -1.63 12.80
C LEU A 66 -3.42 -2.39 11.48
N ALA A 67 -4.57 -2.81 10.96
CA ALA A 67 -4.65 -3.45 9.64
C ALA A 67 -4.16 -2.51 8.54
N PHE A 68 -4.51 -1.23 8.62
CA PHE A 68 -4.04 -0.18 7.71
C PHE A 68 -2.51 -0.03 7.72
N MET A 69 -1.90 0.06 8.91
CA MET A 69 -0.45 0.17 9.06
C MET A 69 0.29 -1.08 8.60
N LEU A 70 -0.27 -2.27 8.84
CA LEU A 70 0.27 -3.53 8.36
C LEU A 70 0.20 -3.62 6.83
N ALA A 71 -0.90 -3.15 6.22
CA ALA A 71 -1.00 -3.07 4.77
C ALA A 71 0.02 -2.09 4.18
N ALA A 72 0.23 -0.93 4.79
CA ALA A 72 1.26 0.03 4.37
C ALA A 72 2.67 -0.59 4.42
N LEU A 73 2.98 -1.38 5.46
CA LEU A 73 4.26 -2.06 5.59
C LEU A 73 4.47 -3.15 4.53
N LEU A 74 3.41 -3.84 4.13
CA LEU A 74 3.50 -5.07 3.32
C LEU A 74 3.08 -4.88 1.84
N HIS A 75 2.56 -3.68 1.45
CA HIS A 75 1.92 -3.47 0.15
C HIS A 75 2.81 -3.83 -1.05
N ASP A 76 4.10 -3.58 -0.96
CA ASP A 76 5.06 -3.73 -2.06
C ASP A 76 6.01 -4.93 -1.90
N THR A 77 5.81 -5.80 -0.92
CA THR A 77 6.70 -6.94 -0.63
C THR A 77 6.87 -7.88 -1.82
N GLY A 78 5.89 -8.01 -2.68
CA GLY A 78 5.96 -8.80 -3.90
C GLY A 78 6.91 -8.25 -4.96
N LYS A 79 7.33 -6.99 -4.87
CA LYS A 79 8.29 -6.39 -5.80
C LYS A 79 9.66 -7.08 -5.74
N ALA A 80 10.04 -7.66 -4.59
CA ALA A 80 11.29 -8.38 -4.45
C ALA A 80 11.48 -9.52 -5.48
N CYS A 81 10.38 -10.18 -5.86
CA CYS A 81 10.42 -11.28 -6.83
C CYS A 81 9.75 -10.98 -8.18
N LYS A 82 9.05 -9.84 -8.30
CA LYS A 82 8.35 -9.46 -9.53
C LYS A 82 9.01 -8.35 -10.32
N THR A 83 10.02 -7.69 -9.76
CA THR A 83 10.72 -6.62 -10.47
C THR A 83 11.64 -7.19 -11.53
N THR A 84 11.46 -6.69 -12.75
CA THR A 84 12.32 -6.97 -13.89
C THR A 84 12.89 -5.67 -14.45
N ASN A 85 14.09 -5.72 -14.97
CA ASN A 85 14.73 -4.62 -15.68
C ASN A 85 15.11 -5.07 -17.09
N GLU A 86 14.30 -4.68 -18.07
CA GLU A 86 14.52 -5.00 -19.48
C GLU A 86 14.94 -3.74 -20.23
N ASN A 87 16.21 -3.64 -20.58
CA ASN A 87 16.79 -2.50 -21.29
C ASN A 87 16.50 -1.15 -20.61
N GLY A 88 16.65 -1.07 -19.29
CA GLY A 88 16.39 0.12 -18.50
C GLY A 88 14.90 0.36 -18.19
N ARG A 89 14.01 -0.53 -18.62
CA ARG A 89 12.60 -0.47 -18.31
C ARG A 89 12.26 -1.34 -17.10
N ILE A 90 12.17 -0.72 -15.93
CA ILE A 90 11.88 -1.39 -14.67
C ILE A 90 10.36 -1.53 -14.49
N ARG A 91 9.92 -2.76 -14.21
CA ARG A 91 8.50 -3.12 -14.02
C ARG A 91 8.35 -4.16 -12.92
N SER A 92 7.22 -4.15 -12.23
CA SER A 92 6.86 -5.13 -11.18
C SER A 92 5.42 -5.63 -11.38
N ILE A 93 5.14 -6.18 -12.58
CA ILE A 93 3.78 -6.56 -12.97
C ILE A 93 3.27 -7.70 -12.09
N GLY A 94 2.08 -7.51 -11.48
CA GLY A 94 1.42 -8.52 -10.66
C GLY A 94 2.01 -8.65 -9.25
N HIS A 95 2.86 -7.70 -8.83
CA HIS A 95 3.44 -7.73 -7.48
C HIS A 95 2.39 -7.65 -6.38
N GLU A 96 1.25 -6.97 -6.62
CA GLU A 96 0.17 -6.81 -5.67
C GLU A 96 -0.43 -8.15 -5.23
N ASN A 97 -0.52 -9.13 -6.12
CA ASN A 97 -1.01 -10.47 -5.77
C ASN A 97 0.02 -11.23 -4.92
N VAL A 98 1.30 -11.15 -5.28
CA VAL A 98 2.38 -11.76 -4.51
C VAL A 98 2.55 -11.08 -3.16
N SER A 99 2.41 -9.74 -3.10
CA SER A 99 2.39 -8.99 -1.83
C SER A 99 1.27 -9.47 -0.91
N ALA A 100 0.08 -9.71 -1.45
CA ALA A 100 -1.06 -10.23 -0.68
C ALA A 100 -0.77 -11.64 -0.11
N ASP A 101 -0.16 -12.54 -0.91
CA ASP A 101 0.22 -13.88 -0.47
C ASP A 101 1.33 -13.85 0.61
N LEU A 102 2.29 -12.94 0.48
CA LEU A 102 3.34 -12.73 1.46
C LEU A 102 2.79 -12.12 2.76
N ALA A 103 1.88 -11.14 2.63
CA ALA A 103 1.21 -10.53 3.76
C ALA A 103 0.37 -11.55 4.53
N ASP A 104 -0.39 -12.41 3.83
CA ASP A 104 -1.20 -13.46 4.48
C ASP A 104 -0.33 -14.38 5.36
N ARG A 105 0.79 -14.86 4.82
CA ARG A 105 1.73 -15.70 5.56
C ARG A 105 2.37 -14.95 6.74
N PHE A 106 2.89 -13.77 6.50
CA PHE A 106 3.53 -12.96 7.53
C PHE A 106 2.58 -12.67 8.70
N LEU A 107 1.35 -12.26 8.42
CA LEU A 107 0.37 -11.89 9.44
C LEU A 107 -0.10 -13.09 10.26
N ARG A 108 -0.29 -14.25 9.62
CA ARG A 108 -0.60 -15.49 10.30
C ARG A 108 0.53 -15.92 11.23
N ASP A 109 1.76 -15.94 10.72
CA ASP A 109 2.93 -16.44 11.46
C ASP A 109 3.35 -15.47 12.58
N SER A 110 3.00 -14.19 12.48
CA SER A 110 3.24 -13.15 13.48
C SER A 110 2.06 -12.93 14.45
N GLY A 111 0.98 -13.70 14.35
CA GLY A 111 -0.15 -13.65 15.28
C GLY A 111 -1.13 -12.49 15.07
N PHE A 112 -1.12 -11.83 13.88
CA PHE A 112 -2.05 -10.74 13.53
C PHE A 112 -3.34 -11.28 12.87
N GLU A 113 -3.92 -12.34 13.40
CA GLU A 113 -5.06 -13.01 12.79
C GLU A 113 -6.29 -12.10 12.64
N SER A 114 -6.54 -11.23 13.62
CA SER A 114 -7.68 -10.29 13.59
C SER A 114 -7.57 -9.26 12.46
N GLN A 115 -6.36 -8.80 12.12
CA GLN A 115 -6.09 -7.82 11.08
C GLN A 115 -5.87 -8.45 9.70
N ARG A 116 -5.58 -9.75 9.66
CA ARG A 116 -5.10 -10.46 8.48
C ARG A 116 -5.99 -10.25 7.25
N LYS A 117 -7.26 -10.52 7.37
CA LYS A 117 -8.21 -10.42 6.25
C LYS A 117 -8.25 -9.02 5.65
N THR A 118 -8.33 -8.00 6.49
CA THR A 118 -8.37 -6.59 6.06
C THR A 118 -7.04 -6.15 5.46
N ALA A 119 -5.92 -6.40 6.14
CA ALA A 119 -4.60 -5.99 5.65
C ALA A 119 -4.23 -6.67 4.31
N VAL A 120 -4.53 -7.95 4.15
CA VAL A 120 -4.32 -8.69 2.88
C VAL A 120 -5.16 -8.11 1.75
N ASN A 121 -6.43 -7.79 2.02
CA ASN A 121 -7.31 -7.18 1.02
C ASN A 121 -6.81 -5.79 0.60
N LEU A 122 -6.43 -4.94 1.55
CA LEU A 122 -5.83 -3.62 1.28
C LEU A 122 -4.55 -3.76 0.45
N THR A 123 -3.65 -4.66 0.83
CA THR A 123 -2.40 -4.95 0.10
C THR A 123 -2.70 -5.38 -1.34
N LYS A 124 -3.64 -6.29 -1.54
CA LYS A 124 -4.00 -6.77 -2.89
C LYS A 124 -4.54 -5.68 -3.80
N LEU A 125 -5.27 -4.73 -3.25
CA LEU A 125 -5.99 -3.70 -4.01
C LEU A 125 -5.24 -2.37 -4.09
N HIS A 126 -4.11 -2.20 -3.40
CA HIS A 126 -3.45 -0.90 -3.16
C HIS A 126 -3.16 -0.09 -4.45
N MET A 127 -2.80 -0.75 -5.54
CA MET A 127 -2.48 -0.08 -6.80
C MET A 127 -3.70 0.55 -7.48
N ARG A 128 -4.88 -0.04 -7.30
CA ARG A 128 -6.07 0.27 -8.13
C ARG A 128 -6.63 1.67 -7.90
N PRO A 129 -6.74 2.21 -6.67
CA PRO A 129 -7.30 3.55 -6.46
C PRO A 129 -6.56 4.63 -7.25
N ASN A 130 -5.23 4.69 -7.13
CA ASN A 130 -4.40 5.67 -7.83
C ASN A 130 -4.47 5.52 -9.36
N MET A 131 -4.51 4.29 -9.87
CA MET A 131 -4.67 4.03 -11.31
C MET A 131 -6.02 4.53 -11.81
N LEU A 132 -7.12 4.19 -11.13
CA LEU A 132 -8.47 4.58 -11.52
C LEU A 132 -8.67 6.11 -11.46
N ALA A 133 -8.09 6.76 -10.46
CA ALA A 133 -8.15 8.22 -10.33
C ALA A 133 -7.34 8.92 -11.43
N LYS A 134 -6.12 8.46 -11.69
CA LYS A 134 -5.25 8.98 -12.77
C LYS A 134 -5.92 8.89 -14.14
N ASP A 135 -6.57 7.78 -14.42
CA ASP A 135 -7.20 7.51 -15.71
C ASP A 135 -8.64 8.09 -15.81
N HIS A 136 -9.11 8.79 -14.79
CA HIS A 136 -10.50 9.27 -14.67
C HIS A 136 -11.52 8.17 -15.06
N SER A 137 -11.30 6.98 -14.52
CA SER A 137 -12.02 5.77 -14.90
C SER A 137 -13.52 5.89 -14.72
N ARG A 138 -14.27 5.11 -15.55
CA ARG A 138 -15.73 5.08 -15.52
C ARG A 138 -16.26 4.52 -14.19
N VAL A 139 -17.49 4.93 -13.82
CA VAL A 139 -18.19 4.49 -12.59
C VAL A 139 -18.18 2.97 -12.40
N ARG A 140 -18.34 2.21 -13.48
CA ARG A 140 -18.32 0.74 -13.40
C ARG A 140 -17.01 0.20 -12.85
N ALA A 141 -15.86 0.79 -13.21
CA ALA A 141 -14.54 0.34 -12.74
C ALA A 141 -14.33 0.67 -11.26
N THR A 142 -14.73 1.87 -10.81
CA THR A 142 -14.67 2.25 -9.39
C THR A 142 -15.65 1.45 -8.54
N ASN A 143 -16.87 1.18 -9.03
CA ASN A 143 -17.82 0.33 -8.33
C ASN A 143 -17.30 -1.12 -8.16
N LYS A 144 -16.61 -1.65 -9.17
CA LYS A 144 -15.95 -2.97 -9.03
C LYS A 144 -14.89 -2.95 -7.95
N LEU A 145 -14.07 -1.90 -7.87
CA LEU A 145 -13.07 -1.76 -6.82
C LEU A 145 -13.73 -1.75 -5.43
N PHE A 146 -14.75 -0.92 -5.23
CA PHE A 146 -15.41 -0.78 -3.93
C PHE A 146 -16.18 -2.05 -3.51
N ALA A 147 -16.71 -2.81 -4.48
CA ALA A 147 -17.32 -4.10 -4.20
C ALA A 147 -16.31 -5.18 -3.76
N GLU A 148 -15.07 -5.09 -4.21
CA GLU A 148 -13.97 -6.00 -3.83
C GLU A 148 -13.27 -5.57 -2.53
N ALA A 149 -13.31 -4.28 -2.19
CA ALA A 149 -12.68 -3.75 -1.00
C ALA A 149 -13.51 -4.07 0.26
N LEU A 150 -12.86 -4.65 1.26
CA LEU A 150 -13.47 -4.87 2.58
C LEU A 150 -13.67 -3.54 3.32
N ASP A 151 -12.74 -2.62 3.14
CA ASP A 151 -12.82 -1.25 3.64
C ASP A 151 -12.38 -0.26 2.56
N PRO A 152 -13.32 0.30 1.79
CA PRO A 152 -13.01 1.27 0.74
C PRO A 152 -12.36 2.57 1.25
N GLU A 153 -12.72 3.02 2.46
CA GLU A 153 -12.18 4.25 3.04
C GLU A 153 -10.70 4.05 3.41
N ASP A 154 -10.35 2.95 4.07
CA ASP A 154 -8.97 2.61 4.39
C ASP A 154 -8.14 2.35 3.12
N LEU A 155 -8.76 1.80 2.06
CA LEU A 155 -8.09 1.62 0.78
C LEU A 155 -7.74 2.97 0.11
N ILE A 156 -8.60 3.97 0.21
CA ILE A 156 -8.33 5.32 -0.28
C ILE A 156 -7.22 5.97 0.55
N LEU A 157 -7.23 5.80 1.87
CA LEU A 157 -6.16 6.27 2.75
C LEU A 157 -4.81 5.60 2.44
N LEU A 158 -4.81 4.30 2.12
CA LEU A 158 -3.58 3.60 1.74
C LEU A 158 -3.01 4.14 0.42
N ALA A 159 -3.87 4.45 -0.55
CA ALA A 159 -3.46 5.08 -1.80
C ALA A 159 -2.87 6.49 -1.59
N GLU A 160 -3.38 7.22 -0.59
CA GLU A 160 -2.82 8.51 -0.16
C GLU A 160 -1.44 8.33 0.48
N ALA A 161 -1.29 7.35 1.39
CA ALA A 161 -0.02 7.04 2.03
C ALA A 161 1.04 6.59 1.01
N ASP A 162 0.69 5.71 0.08
CA ASP A 162 1.59 5.28 -1.00
C ASP A 162 2.06 6.46 -1.85
N ARG A 163 1.15 7.36 -2.19
CA ARG A 163 1.52 8.60 -2.90
C ARG A 163 2.40 9.50 -2.06
N GLY A 164 2.12 9.63 -0.76
CA GLY A 164 2.90 10.41 0.21
C GLY A 164 4.31 9.87 0.46
N GLY A 165 4.56 8.59 0.18
CA GLY A 165 5.87 7.95 0.26
C GLY A 165 6.82 8.30 -0.91
N ARG A 166 6.39 9.12 -1.86
CA ARG A 166 7.22 9.60 -2.97
C ARG A 166 7.78 10.97 -2.66
N THR A 167 9.07 11.19 -2.93
CA THR A 167 9.71 12.49 -2.70
C THR A 167 9.29 13.56 -3.71
N ASP A 168 8.75 13.15 -4.88
CA ASP A 168 8.13 14.02 -5.89
C ASP A 168 6.61 14.10 -5.74
N ALA A 169 6.06 13.75 -4.58
CA ALA A 169 4.62 13.59 -4.38
C ALA A 169 3.85 14.85 -4.78
N ALA A 170 3.16 14.78 -5.90
CA ALA A 170 2.15 15.76 -6.24
C ALA A 170 0.98 15.66 -5.23
N ASP A 171 0.27 16.76 -5.06
CA ASP A 171 -0.93 16.83 -4.23
C ASP A 171 -1.89 15.66 -4.50
N PHE A 172 -2.26 14.94 -3.45
CA PHE A 172 -3.22 13.83 -3.53
C PHE A 172 -4.67 14.32 -3.60
N THR A 173 -4.95 15.59 -3.33
CA THR A 173 -6.31 16.15 -3.26
C THR A 173 -7.18 15.82 -4.47
N PRO A 174 -6.70 15.93 -5.74
CA PRO A 174 -7.53 15.57 -6.89
C PRO A 174 -7.94 14.09 -6.89
N ASN A 175 -7.02 13.19 -6.55
CA ASN A 175 -7.30 11.75 -6.46
C ASN A 175 -8.28 11.45 -5.31
N ARG A 176 -8.07 12.08 -4.15
CA ARG A 176 -8.96 11.94 -2.99
C ARG A 176 -10.37 12.39 -3.32
N THR A 177 -10.54 13.54 -3.94
CA THR A 177 -11.84 14.09 -4.35
C THR A 177 -12.53 13.13 -5.31
N PHE A 178 -11.84 12.69 -6.37
CA PHE A 178 -12.37 11.74 -7.33
C PHE A 178 -12.83 10.43 -6.68
N LEU A 179 -11.98 9.82 -5.85
CA LEU A 179 -12.26 8.54 -5.21
C LEU A 179 -13.41 8.64 -4.19
N ASN A 180 -13.44 9.70 -3.38
CA ASN A 180 -14.51 9.92 -2.40
C ASN A 180 -15.86 10.20 -3.07
N ASP A 181 -15.90 10.99 -4.16
CA ASP A 181 -17.12 11.21 -4.93
C ASP A 181 -17.65 9.90 -5.54
N ARG A 182 -16.74 9.07 -6.08
CA ARG A 182 -17.11 7.75 -6.62
C ARG A 182 -17.59 6.80 -5.54
N TYR A 183 -16.97 6.81 -4.36
CA TYR A 183 -17.40 5.97 -3.24
C TYR A 183 -18.75 6.40 -2.69
N ARG A 184 -19.01 7.70 -2.56
CA ARG A 184 -20.33 8.22 -2.19
C ARG A 184 -21.40 7.74 -3.16
N MET A 185 -21.19 7.89 -4.48
CA MET A 185 -22.11 7.38 -5.51
C MET A 185 -22.33 5.86 -5.43
N TYR A 186 -21.29 5.11 -5.06
CA TYR A 186 -21.40 3.66 -4.87
C TYR A 186 -22.27 3.32 -3.68
N ARG A 187 -22.06 3.98 -2.53
CA ARG A 187 -22.87 3.79 -1.32
C ARG A 187 -24.34 4.09 -1.54
N GLU A 188 -24.66 5.25 -2.11
CA GLU A 188 -26.05 5.64 -2.41
C GLU A 188 -26.78 4.55 -3.22
N LYS A 189 -26.11 3.96 -4.22
CA LYS A 189 -26.69 2.87 -5.04
C LYS A 189 -26.85 1.52 -4.31
N THR A 190 -26.05 1.28 -3.27
CA THR A 190 -26.07 0.01 -2.53
C THR A 190 -26.98 0.07 -1.31
N GLU A 191 -27.15 1.25 -0.71
CA GLU A 191 -28.02 1.50 0.42
C GLU A 191 -29.51 1.65 -0.02
N ASP A 192 -29.78 2.12 -1.27
CA ASP A 192 -31.13 2.24 -1.85
C ASP A 192 -31.69 0.95 -2.46
N LYS A 193 -31.01 -0.18 -2.31
CA LYS A 193 -31.58 -1.47 -2.72
C LYS A 193 -32.34 -2.08 -1.54
N PRO A 194 -33.69 -2.30 -1.71
CA PRO A 194 -34.51 -2.94 -0.70
C PRO A 194 -34.08 -4.37 -0.40
#